data_1eead8a604071ab86a831d9b88c2b07d
#
_entry.id   1eead8a604071ab86a831d9b88c2b07d
#
_cell.length_a   1.000
_cell.length_b   1.000
_cell.length_c   1.000
_cell.angle_alpha   90.00
_cell.angle_beta   90.00
_cell.angle_gamma   90.00
#
_symmetry.space_group_name_H-M   'P 1'
#
loop_
_entity.id
_entity.type
_entity.pdbx_description
1 polymer ?
#
loop_
_entity_poly.entity_id
_entity_poly.type
_entity_poly.pdbx_seq_one_letter_code
_entity_poly.pdbx_strand_id
1 'polypeptide(L)'
;MQRSITSTGFHPEQVGVQTELVYEASSQIPGSVHYSIKRYARPKNWMADDIGAIRYHYEPSHTERNFLELKFCTIGNIYCRRDQKECNQCKAHASFHCEEKVESVDFLSFVFSATILEQFVKSRMSNTLGEDIIAFRHEHPFTKPFSLCSRTKMALESLLNHNYSGDLQNIFVNAQTQMLLLYSLDCMEDKEIDVVTHKFLANEADREKISKAREILLQNIGEPITIKELSRKVAINECYLKKGFKEMFGTTIFDFYQSQRMEHAKYLLYEKGLTVTEVSGMLGYSSISHFSTAFKKHTGLKPCELLFRN
;
A
#
# COMPACT_ATOMS: atom_id res chain seq x y z
N MET A 1 9.16 -21.91 -16.87
CA MET A 1 8.01 -22.57 -16.20
C MET A 1 7.50 -21.62 -15.15
N GLN A 2 6.55 -20.76 -15.54
CA GLN A 2 5.86 -19.85 -14.63
C GLN A 2 4.86 -20.68 -13.81
N ARG A 3 5.11 -20.82 -12.52
CA ARG A 3 4.07 -21.30 -11.61
C ARG A 3 3.16 -20.11 -11.30
N SER A 4 2.03 -20.05 -11.98
CA SER A 4 0.91 -19.17 -11.61
C SER A 4 0.56 -19.46 -10.15
N ILE A 5 0.53 -18.42 -9.31
CA ILE A 5 0.05 -18.51 -7.94
C ILE A 5 -1.47 -18.70 -8.01
N THR A 6 -1.88 -19.95 -8.13
CA THR A 6 -3.28 -20.36 -8.05
C THR A 6 -3.70 -20.38 -6.59
N SER A 7 -4.76 -19.74 -6.28
CA SER A 7 -5.74 -19.75 -5.16
C SER A 7 -5.40 -20.29 -3.76
N THR A 8 -4.21 -20.79 -3.45
CA THR A 8 -3.83 -21.36 -2.15
C THR A 8 -2.65 -20.64 -1.46
N GLY A 9 -2.02 -19.65 -2.08
CA GLY A 9 -0.70 -19.11 -1.70
C GLY A 9 -0.68 -17.83 -0.86
N PHE A 10 -1.57 -17.68 0.16
CA PHE A 10 -1.51 -16.56 1.11
C PHE A 10 -0.68 -16.86 2.38
N HIS A 11 0.26 -17.79 2.32
CA HIS A 11 1.22 -18.04 3.40
C HIS A 11 2.61 -18.33 2.84
N PRO A 12 3.70 -17.79 3.41
CA PRO A 12 5.07 -18.03 2.92
C PRO A 12 5.44 -19.50 2.83
N GLU A 13 4.97 -20.33 3.77
CA GLU A 13 5.20 -21.78 3.78
C GLU A 13 4.59 -22.47 2.54
N GLN A 14 3.50 -21.93 2.00
CA GLN A 14 2.86 -22.47 0.80
C GLN A 14 3.61 -22.11 -0.49
N VAL A 15 4.46 -21.09 -0.43
CA VAL A 15 5.32 -20.67 -1.55
C VAL A 15 6.65 -21.42 -1.52
N GLY A 16 6.93 -22.22 -0.48
CA GLY A 16 8.15 -23.03 -0.36
C GLY A 16 9.41 -22.20 -0.11
N VAL A 17 9.26 -20.98 0.41
CA VAL A 17 10.36 -20.07 0.72
C VAL A 17 10.49 -19.96 2.23
N GLN A 18 11.65 -20.33 2.77
CA GLN A 18 11.97 -20.05 4.17
C GLN A 18 12.11 -18.53 4.36
N THR A 19 11.24 -17.96 5.16
CA THR A 19 11.22 -16.52 5.48
C THR A 19 11.26 -16.32 6.98
N GLU A 20 11.98 -15.31 7.43
CA GLU A 20 12.01 -14.91 8.82
C GLU A 20 10.75 -14.14 9.17
N LEU A 21 9.99 -14.59 10.18
CA LEU A 21 8.88 -13.82 10.74
C LEU A 21 9.45 -12.66 11.58
N VAL A 22 9.15 -11.43 11.18
CA VAL A 22 9.67 -10.20 11.80
C VAL A 22 8.69 -9.62 12.80
N TYR A 23 7.38 -9.76 12.51
CA TYR A 23 6.32 -9.22 13.36
C TYR A 23 5.04 -10.03 13.18
N GLU A 24 4.32 -10.24 14.29
CA GLU A 24 2.98 -10.84 14.30
C GLU A 24 2.09 -10.10 15.30
N ALA A 25 0.90 -9.75 14.86
CA ALA A 25 -0.16 -9.22 15.71
C ALA A 25 -1.50 -9.87 15.33
N SER A 26 -2.30 -10.18 16.33
CA SER A 26 -3.66 -10.69 16.16
C SER A 26 -4.55 -10.11 17.23
N SER A 27 -5.73 -9.64 16.86
CA SER A 27 -6.69 -9.08 17.80
C SER A 27 -8.12 -9.27 17.30
N GLN A 28 -9.04 -9.29 18.26
CA GLN A 28 -10.48 -9.25 18.03
C GLN A 28 -11.01 -7.89 18.40
N ILE A 29 -11.60 -7.16 17.46
CA ILE A 29 -12.33 -5.93 17.76
C ILE A 29 -13.73 -6.32 18.23
N PRO A 30 -14.13 -5.96 19.46
CA PRO A 30 -15.43 -6.30 20.00
C PRO A 30 -16.57 -5.87 19.07
N GLY A 31 -17.47 -6.80 18.75
CA GLY A 31 -18.63 -6.52 17.88
C GLY A 31 -18.27 -6.21 16.41
N SER A 32 -17.06 -6.55 15.96
CA SER A 32 -16.60 -6.26 14.62
C SER A 32 -15.78 -7.41 14.01
N VAL A 33 -14.51 -7.25 13.83
CA VAL A 33 -13.66 -8.11 13.00
C VAL A 33 -12.55 -8.74 13.82
N HIS A 34 -12.22 -9.99 13.49
CA HIS A 34 -10.94 -10.58 13.90
C HIS A 34 -9.91 -10.29 12.81
N TYR A 35 -8.75 -9.73 13.21
CA TYR A 35 -7.69 -9.46 12.27
C TYR A 35 -6.35 -10.04 12.71
N SER A 36 -5.52 -10.37 11.75
CA SER A 36 -4.13 -10.77 11.97
C SER A 36 -3.21 -10.11 10.95
N ILE A 37 -2.03 -9.73 11.41
CA ILE A 37 -0.96 -9.14 10.59
C ILE A 37 0.29 -9.96 10.84
N LYS A 38 0.89 -10.51 9.78
CA LYS A 38 2.17 -11.22 9.83
C LYS A 38 3.13 -10.57 8.85
N ARG A 39 4.29 -10.13 9.33
CA ARG A 39 5.36 -9.55 8.55
C ARG A 39 6.52 -10.50 8.46
N TYR A 40 7.00 -10.73 7.26
CA TYR A 40 8.17 -11.56 7.00
C TYR A 40 9.26 -10.73 6.32
N ALA A 41 10.51 -11.03 6.61
CA ALA A 41 11.61 -10.46 5.85
C ALA A 41 11.50 -10.91 4.38
N ARG A 42 11.57 -9.95 3.44
CA ARG A 42 11.43 -10.24 2.02
C ARG A 42 12.63 -11.03 1.51
N PRO A 43 12.42 -12.24 0.98
CA PRO A 43 13.48 -13.01 0.33
C PRO A 43 13.91 -12.33 -0.97
N LYS A 44 15.21 -12.43 -1.33
CA LYS A 44 15.74 -11.85 -2.56
C LYS A 44 15.08 -12.36 -3.85
N ASN A 45 14.50 -13.55 -3.81
CA ASN A 45 13.83 -14.22 -4.92
C ASN A 45 12.29 -14.12 -4.85
N TRP A 46 11.74 -13.20 -4.05
CA TRP A 46 10.31 -12.98 -3.97
C TRP A 46 9.81 -12.27 -5.23
N MET A 47 8.95 -12.96 -5.99
CA MET A 47 8.44 -12.50 -7.30
C MET A 47 6.94 -12.19 -7.30
N ALA A 48 6.23 -12.38 -6.19
CA ALA A 48 4.80 -12.12 -6.14
C ALA A 48 4.51 -10.61 -6.01
N ASP A 49 3.48 -10.17 -6.73
CA ASP A 49 2.94 -8.80 -6.64
C ASP A 49 1.99 -8.66 -5.44
N ASP A 50 1.59 -7.41 -5.16
CA ASP A 50 0.50 -7.11 -4.24
C ASP A 50 -0.79 -7.77 -4.70
N ILE A 51 -1.43 -8.55 -3.84
CA ILE A 51 -2.64 -9.30 -4.17
C ILE A 51 -3.62 -9.30 -3.00
N GLY A 52 -4.92 -9.28 -3.31
CA GLY A 52 -5.99 -9.53 -2.37
C GLY A 52 -6.75 -10.81 -2.73
N ALA A 53 -7.45 -11.36 -1.76
CA ALA A 53 -8.44 -12.42 -1.98
C ALA A 53 -9.61 -12.30 -1.01
N ILE A 54 -10.78 -12.60 -1.51
CA ILE A 54 -11.99 -12.83 -0.70
C ILE A 54 -12.21 -14.32 -0.62
N ARG A 55 -12.32 -14.83 0.62
CA ARG A 55 -12.76 -16.17 0.91
C ARG A 55 -14.12 -16.10 1.58
N TYR A 56 -15.12 -16.59 0.89
CA TYR A 56 -16.49 -16.71 1.37
C TYR A 56 -16.73 -18.15 1.82
N HIS A 57 -17.04 -18.33 3.09
CA HIS A 57 -17.37 -19.63 3.67
C HIS A 57 -18.86 -19.67 4.00
N TYR A 58 -19.55 -20.62 3.42
CA TYR A 58 -20.99 -20.79 3.58
C TYR A 58 -21.33 -22.26 3.87
N GLU A 59 -22.03 -22.50 4.97
CA GLU A 59 -22.52 -23.80 5.40
C GLU A 59 -23.99 -23.63 5.83
N PRO A 60 -24.97 -24.13 5.03
CA PRO A 60 -26.39 -23.91 5.28
C PRO A 60 -26.89 -24.50 6.60
N SER A 61 -26.30 -25.63 7.03
CA SER A 61 -26.65 -26.36 8.25
C SER A 61 -26.06 -25.76 9.54
N HIS A 62 -25.05 -24.87 9.41
CA HIS A 62 -24.33 -24.26 10.54
C HIS A 62 -24.05 -22.80 10.26
N THR A 63 -25.09 -21.97 10.28
CA THR A 63 -25.01 -20.56 9.93
C THR A 63 -24.04 -19.76 10.82
N GLU A 64 -23.84 -20.21 12.06
CA GLU A 64 -22.87 -19.62 13.00
C GLU A 64 -21.41 -19.81 12.57
N ARG A 65 -21.12 -20.71 11.63
CA ARG A 65 -19.80 -20.94 11.06
C ARG A 65 -19.53 -20.14 9.79
N ASN A 66 -20.55 -19.45 9.30
CA ASN A 66 -20.41 -18.66 8.10
C ASN A 66 -19.53 -17.41 8.37
N PHE A 67 -18.57 -17.19 7.49
CA PHE A 67 -17.68 -16.05 7.57
C PHE A 67 -17.22 -15.57 6.20
N LEU A 68 -16.83 -14.32 6.16
CA LEU A 68 -16.12 -13.71 5.05
C LEU A 68 -14.71 -13.35 5.51
N GLU A 69 -13.70 -13.83 4.81
CA GLU A 69 -12.30 -13.53 5.09
C GLU A 69 -11.69 -12.72 3.94
N LEU A 70 -11.15 -11.57 4.26
CA LEU A 70 -10.30 -10.80 3.35
C LEU A 70 -8.85 -11.12 3.65
N LYS A 71 -8.09 -11.45 2.63
CA LYS A 71 -6.64 -11.67 2.73
C LYS A 71 -5.92 -10.71 1.82
N PHE A 72 -4.80 -10.17 2.31
CA PHE A 72 -3.94 -9.30 1.53
C PHE A 72 -2.49 -9.72 1.69
N CYS A 73 -1.75 -9.66 0.59
CA CYS A 73 -0.30 -9.73 0.57
C CYS A 73 0.21 -8.43 -0.01
N THR A 74 1.04 -7.69 0.74
CA THR A 74 1.67 -6.46 0.28
C THR A 74 3.18 -6.55 0.38
N ILE A 75 3.88 -5.92 -0.55
CA ILE A 75 5.34 -5.92 -0.64
C ILE A 75 5.89 -4.49 -0.63
N GLY A 76 7.17 -4.37 -0.28
CA GLY A 76 7.88 -3.09 -0.39
C GLY A 76 7.76 -2.19 0.83
N ASN A 77 7.09 -2.62 1.90
CA ASN A 77 7.14 -1.92 3.17
C ASN A 77 8.51 -2.11 3.82
N ILE A 78 8.99 -1.06 4.49
CA ILE A 78 10.27 -1.09 5.18
C ILE A 78 10.02 -1.02 6.67
N TYR A 79 10.37 -2.08 7.36
CA TYR A 79 10.13 -2.29 8.78
C TYR A 79 11.41 -2.15 9.59
N CYS A 80 11.31 -1.57 10.77
CA CYS A 80 12.39 -1.48 11.73
C CYS A 80 12.23 -2.58 12.79
N ARG A 81 13.19 -3.52 12.89
CA ARG A 81 13.16 -4.58 13.91
C ARG A 81 13.20 -4.05 15.32
N ARG A 82 14.01 -3.00 15.56
CA ARG A 82 14.21 -2.41 16.86
C ARG A 82 12.96 -1.72 17.39
N ASP A 83 12.34 -0.86 16.58
CA ASP A 83 11.20 -0.03 16.99
C ASP A 83 9.86 -0.72 16.72
N GLN A 84 9.88 -1.87 16.06
CA GLN A 84 8.71 -2.64 15.64
C GLN A 84 7.66 -1.81 14.88
N LYS A 85 8.14 -0.87 14.05
CA LYS A 85 7.35 0.10 13.27
C LYS A 85 7.89 0.19 11.86
N GLU A 86 7.13 0.84 10.98
CA GLU A 86 7.70 1.26 9.70
C GLU A 86 8.86 2.23 9.89
N CYS A 87 9.86 2.07 9.04
CA CYS A 87 11.14 2.77 9.14
C CYS A 87 11.07 4.24 8.67
N ASN A 88 9.92 4.86 8.63
CA ASN A 88 9.74 6.27 8.26
C ASN A 88 9.71 7.23 9.46
N GLN A 89 9.62 6.71 10.69
CA GLN A 89 9.46 7.51 11.92
C GLN A 89 10.73 7.60 12.77
N CYS A 90 11.80 6.92 12.39
CA CYS A 90 13.05 6.87 13.11
C CYS A 90 13.98 8.04 12.74
N LYS A 91 14.64 8.66 13.72
CA LYS A 91 15.66 9.70 13.48
C LYS A 91 16.86 9.18 12.66
N ALA A 92 17.16 7.88 12.74
CA ALA A 92 18.18 7.22 11.94
C ALA A 92 17.73 6.89 10.50
N HIS A 93 16.56 7.34 10.10
CA HIS A 93 15.98 7.06 8.77
C HIS A 93 16.85 7.57 7.61
N ALA A 94 17.66 8.57 7.83
CA ALA A 94 18.60 9.10 6.85
C ALA A 94 19.82 8.21 6.59
N SER A 95 20.09 7.23 7.44
CA SER A 95 21.19 6.27 7.24
C SER A 95 20.77 5.20 6.24
N PHE A 96 21.38 5.19 5.06
CA PHE A 96 21.23 4.13 4.04
C PHE A 96 21.66 2.73 4.53
N HIS A 97 22.36 2.65 5.66
CA HIS A 97 22.96 1.43 6.20
C HIS A 97 22.44 1.09 7.61
N CYS A 98 21.16 1.29 7.86
CA CYS A 98 20.57 0.83 9.12
C CYS A 98 20.40 -0.70 9.08
N GLU A 99 21.14 -1.42 9.92
CA GLU A 99 21.09 -2.89 10.02
C GLU A 99 19.73 -3.41 10.53
N GLU A 100 18.98 -2.57 11.23
CA GLU A 100 17.65 -2.89 11.74
C GLU A 100 16.53 -2.78 10.68
N LYS A 101 16.88 -2.31 9.49
CA LYS A 101 15.94 -2.05 8.39
C LYS A 101 15.73 -3.31 7.57
N VAL A 102 14.48 -3.75 7.47
CA VAL A 102 14.08 -4.93 6.72
C VAL A 102 13.01 -4.57 5.71
N GLU A 103 13.23 -4.90 4.44
CA GLU A 103 12.16 -4.91 3.46
C GLU A 103 11.22 -6.08 3.76
N SER A 104 9.91 -5.82 3.86
CA SER A 104 8.95 -6.82 4.30
C SER A 104 7.98 -7.28 3.22
N VAL A 105 7.47 -8.48 3.44
CA VAL A 105 6.24 -8.99 2.83
C VAL A 105 5.22 -9.13 3.94
N ASP A 106 4.11 -8.42 3.81
CA ASP A 106 3.08 -8.33 4.85
C ASP A 106 1.85 -9.14 4.42
N PHE A 107 1.40 -10.03 5.30
CA PHE A 107 0.16 -10.78 5.15
C PHE A 107 -0.85 -10.29 6.16
N LEU A 108 -2.00 -9.84 5.67
CA LEU A 108 -3.09 -9.36 6.50
C LEU A 108 -4.32 -10.23 6.25
N SER A 109 -5.02 -10.59 7.32
CA SER A 109 -6.28 -11.32 7.27
C SER A 109 -7.32 -10.63 8.15
N PHE A 110 -8.53 -10.50 7.64
CA PHE A 110 -9.68 -9.90 8.33
C PHE A 110 -10.86 -10.86 8.19
N VAL A 111 -11.37 -11.35 9.31
CA VAL A 111 -12.47 -12.32 9.36
C VAL A 111 -13.71 -11.66 9.94
N PHE A 112 -14.76 -11.61 9.15
CA PHE A 112 -16.09 -11.11 9.51
C PHE A 112 -17.05 -12.25 9.67
N SER A 113 -17.71 -12.37 10.82
CA SER A 113 -18.80 -13.34 11.01
C SER A 113 -20.07 -12.88 10.27
N ALA A 114 -20.95 -13.82 9.95
CA ALA A 114 -22.24 -13.50 9.36
C ALA A 114 -23.04 -12.50 10.21
N THR A 115 -23.07 -12.69 11.52
CA THR A 115 -23.78 -11.80 12.47
C THR A 115 -23.31 -10.35 12.39
N ILE A 116 -22.01 -10.12 12.14
CA ILE A 116 -21.47 -8.76 12.00
C ILE A 116 -21.90 -8.15 10.67
N LEU A 117 -21.87 -8.91 9.59
CA LEU A 117 -22.21 -8.41 8.26
C LEU A 117 -23.71 -8.18 8.08
N GLU A 118 -24.56 -8.98 8.73
CA GLU A 118 -26.00 -8.83 8.70
C GLU A 118 -26.49 -7.45 9.17
N GLN A 119 -25.79 -6.79 10.09
CA GLN A 119 -26.16 -5.43 10.53
C GLN A 119 -26.07 -4.37 9.43
N PHE A 120 -25.34 -4.64 8.35
CA PHE A 120 -25.25 -3.76 7.19
C PHE A 120 -26.33 -4.03 6.14
N VAL A 121 -27.08 -5.13 6.27
CA VAL A 121 -28.11 -5.56 5.31
C VAL A 121 -29.44 -4.88 5.63
N LYS A 122 -29.87 -3.94 4.80
CA LYS A 122 -31.15 -3.21 4.96
C LYS A 122 -32.29 -3.80 4.15
N SER A 123 -32.02 -4.43 3.04
CA SER A 123 -33.00 -4.93 2.09
C SER A 123 -32.96 -6.45 1.98
N ARG A 124 -34.15 -7.07 1.83
CA ARG A 124 -34.25 -8.50 1.49
C ARG A 124 -33.99 -8.77 0.00
N MET A 125 -34.06 -7.75 -0.84
CA MET A 125 -33.76 -7.85 -2.28
C MET A 125 -32.36 -7.28 -2.52
N SER A 126 -31.51 -8.09 -3.11
CA SER A 126 -30.16 -7.69 -3.53
C SER A 126 -30.20 -7.22 -4.98
N ASN A 127 -29.40 -6.19 -5.27
CA ASN A 127 -29.19 -5.70 -6.62
C ASN A 127 -27.78 -6.01 -7.13
N THR A 128 -26.87 -6.44 -6.23
CA THR A 128 -25.46 -6.65 -6.55
C THR A 128 -24.92 -7.93 -5.91
N LEU A 129 -23.85 -8.49 -6.51
CA LEU A 129 -23.15 -9.66 -5.95
C LEU A 129 -22.59 -9.37 -4.56
N GLY A 130 -22.10 -8.13 -4.33
CA GLY A 130 -21.56 -7.71 -3.04
C GLY A 130 -22.61 -7.74 -1.93
N GLU A 131 -23.83 -7.31 -2.22
CA GLU A 131 -24.94 -7.39 -1.27
C GLU A 131 -25.32 -8.85 -0.94
N ASP A 132 -25.29 -9.74 -1.93
CA ASP A 132 -25.54 -11.18 -1.71
C ASP A 132 -24.46 -11.83 -0.84
N ILE A 133 -23.20 -11.44 -1.02
CA ILE A 133 -22.09 -11.93 -0.21
C ILE A 133 -22.23 -11.47 1.24
N ILE A 134 -22.50 -10.18 1.48
CA ILE A 134 -22.65 -9.60 2.82
C ILE A 134 -23.83 -10.23 3.54
N ALA A 135 -24.93 -10.50 2.81
CA ALA A 135 -26.15 -11.09 3.33
C ALA A 135 -26.11 -12.63 3.46
N PHE A 136 -25.00 -13.27 3.11
CA PHE A 136 -24.83 -14.72 3.05
C PHE A 136 -25.94 -15.43 2.25
N ARG A 137 -26.32 -14.85 1.10
CA ARG A 137 -27.30 -15.43 0.18
C ARG A 137 -26.67 -16.21 -0.98
N HIS A 138 -25.36 -16.09 -1.16
CA HIS A 138 -24.65 -16.89 -2.16
C HIS A 138 -24.52 -18.32 -1.65
N GLU A 139 -25.06 -19.29 -2.41
CA GLU A 139 -25.24 -20.67 -1.94
C GLU A 139 -23.95 -21.51 -1.89
N HIS A 140 -22.88 -21.04 -2.54
CA HIS A 140 -21.65 -21.81 -2.67
C HIS A 140 -20.46 -21.08 -2.06
N PRO A 141 -19.61 -21.78 -1.27
CA PRO A 141 -18.36 -21.20 -0.81
C PRO A 141 -17.40 -20.97 -1.99
N PHE A 142 -16.62 -19.90 -1.94
CA PHE A 142 -15.63 -19.60 -2.96
C PHE A 142 -14.42 -18.87 -2.39
N THR A 143 -13.33 -18.88 -3.16
CA THR A 143 -12.19 -18.01 -2.94
C THR A 143 -11.86 -17.31 -4.26
N LYS A 144 -11.88 -15.98 -4.27
CA LYS A 144 -11.62 -15.18 -5.47
C LYS A 144 -10.46 -14.23 -5.22
N PRO A 145 -9.34 -14.37 -5.94
CA PRO A 145 -8.26 -13.40 -5.90
C PRO A 145 -8.62 -12.15 -6.71
N PHE A 146 -8.04 -11.01 -6.33
CA PHE A 146 -8.17 -9.74 -7.06
C PHE A 146 -6.92 -8.89 -6.90
N SER A 147 -6.67 -8.01 -7.88
CA SER A 147 -5.58 -7.04 -7.82
C SER A 147 -5.93 -5.90 -6.89
N LEU A 148 -4.96 -5.43 -6.09
CA LEU A 148 -5.19 -4.32 -5.18
C LEU A 148 -5.32 -3.00 -5.94
N CYS A 149 -6.47 -2.35 -5.84
CA CYS A 149 -6.64 -0.99 -6.35
C CYS A 149 -5.93 0.03 -5.43
N SER A 150 -5.73 1.25 -5.93
CA SER A 150 -5.07 2.31 -5.15
C SER A 150 -5.77 2.62 -3.83
N ARG A 151 -7.11 2.56 -3.78
CA ARG A 151 -7.90 2.77 -2.55
C ARG A 151 -7.60 1.70 -1.50
N THR A 152 -7.55 0.43 -1.92
CA THR A 152 -7.21 -0.69 -1.04
C THR A 152 -5.80 -0.57 -0.51
N LYS A 153 -4.82 -0.22 -1.36
CA LYS A 153 -3.42 0.00 -0.94
C LYS A 153 -3.30 1.12 0.08
N MET A 154 -3.95 2.26 -0.14
CA MET A 154 -3.96 3.38 0.82
C MET A 154 -4.58 3.00 2.17
N ALA A 155 -5.67 2.23 2.17
CA ALA A 155 -6.30 1.77 3.40
C ALA A 155 -5.40 0.79 4.18
N LEU A 156 -4.73 -0.12 3.48
CA LEU A 156 -3.75 -1.05 4.06
C LEU A 156 -2.54 -0.30 4.62
N GLU A 157 -1.98 0.64 3.87
CA GLU A 157 -0.87 1.49 4.32
C GLU A 157 -1.25 2.30 5.56
N SER A 158 -2.42 2.93 5.56
CA SER A 158 -2.93 3.65 6.74
C SER A 158 -3.08 2.74 7.95
N LEU A 159 -3.55 1.50 7.75
CA LEU A 159 -3.75 0.54 8.82
C LEU A 159 -2.42 0.03 9.40
N LEU A 160 -1.40 -0.14 8.55
CA LEU A 160 -0.07 -0.57 8.98
C LEU A 160 0.72 0.53 9.70
N ASN A 161 0.42 1.82 9.42
CA ASN A 161 1.23 2.98 9.83
C ASN A 161 0.56 3.92 10.83
N HIS A 162 -0.54 3.51 11.47
CA HIS A 162 -1.22 4.37 12.45
C HIS A 162 -0.45 4.49 13.77
N ASN A 163 -0.70 5.63 14.47
CA ASN A 163 -0.17 5.91 15.79
C ASN A 163 -1.24 5.84 16.89
N TYR A 164 -2.44 5.36 16.58
CA TYR A 164 -3.50 5.21 17.56
C TYR A 164 -3.24 4.04 18.50
N SER A 165 -3.68 4.16 19.76
CA SER A 165 -3.57 3.12 20.79
C SER A 165 -4.87 3.02 21.59
N GLY A 166 -5.08 1.89 22.27
CA GLY A 166 -6.26 1.67 23.10
C GLY A 166 -7.57 1.73 22.32
N ASP A 167 -8.59 2.39 22.87
CA ASP A 167 -9.94 2.46 22.29
C ASP A 167 -9.96 3.19 20.94
N LEU A 168 -9.12 4.20 20.75
CA LEU A 168 -9.00 4.92 19.47
C LEU A 168 -8.43 4.03 18.38
N GLN A 169 -7.53 3.11 18.71
CA GLN A 169 -7.03 2.10 17.78
C GLN A 169 -8.17 1.19 17.31
N ASN A 170 -9.03 0.73 18.23
CA ASN A 170 -10.17 -0.11 17.85
C ASN A 170 -11.13 0.60 16.89
N ILE A 171 -11.42 1.87 17.13
CA ILE A 171 -12.26 2.69 16.24
C ILE A 171 -11.59 2.81 14.85
N PHE A 172 -10.30 3.14 14.83
CA PHE A 172 -9.55 3.34 13.61
C PHE A 172 -9.47 2.04 12.77
N VAL A 173 -9.06 0.93 13.40
CA VAL A 173 -8.94 -0.37 12.73
C VAL A 173 -10.30 -0.84 12.22
N ASN A 174 -11.38 -0.67 13.01
CA ASN A 174 -12.73 -0.99 12.57
C ASN A 174 -13.15 -0.19 11.32
N ALA A 175 -12.91 1.11 11.30
CA ALA A 175 -13.21 1.95 10.14
C ALA A 175 -12.42 1.51 8.90
N GLN A 176 -11.11 1.28 9.03
CA GLN A 176 -10.25 0.84 7.92
C GLN A 176 -10.66 -0.54 7.38
N THR A 177 -11.03 -1.48 8.25
CA THR A 177 -11.46 -2.82 7.82
C THR A 177 -12.80 -2.80 7.09
N GLN A 178 -13.73 -1.92 7.46
CA GLN A 178 -14.97 -1.71 6.72
C GLN A 178 -14.72 -1.10 5.34
N MET A 179 -13.79 -0.14 5.23
CA MET A 179 -13.36 0.41 3.95
C MET A 179 -12.69 -0.66 3.08
N LEU A 180 -11.84 -1.51 3.65
CA LEU A 180 -11.23 -2.64 2.93
C LEU A 180 -12.28 -3.62 2.42
N LEU A 181 -13.31 -3.92 3.23
CA LEU A 181 -14.43 -4.76 2.82
C LEU A 181 -15.15 -4.16 1.61
N LEU A 182 -15.53 -2.88 1.70
CA LEU A 182 -16.21 -2.17 0.61
C LEU A 182 -15.38 -2.19 -0.69
N TYR A 183 -14.11 -1.81 -0.62
CA TYR A 183 -13.24 -1.76 -1.79
C TYR A 183 -12.97 -3.14 -2.39
N SER A 184 -12.90 -4.18 -1.56
CA SER A 184 -12.73 -5.55 -2.03
C SER A 184 -13.97 -6.07 -2.75
N LEU A 185 -15.16 -5.72 -2.28
CA LEU A 185 -16.41 -6.05 -2.95
C LEU A 185 -16.56 -5.28 -4.27
N ASP A 186 -16.26 -3.98 -4.30
CA ASP A 186 -16.21 -3.18 -5.53
C ASP A 186 -15.29 -3.83 -6.57
N CYS A 187 -14.07 -4.27 -6.16
CA CYS A 187 -13.14 -4.93 -7.07
C CYS A 187 -13.65 -6.30 -7.59
N MET A 188 -14.65 -6.89 -6.95
CA MET A 188 -15.30 -8.11 -7.45
C MET A 188 -16.41 -7.86 -8.45
N GLU A 189 -17.11 -6.74 -8.33
CA GLU A 189 -18.26 -6.38 -9.18
C GLU A 189 -17.85 -5.73 -10.49
N ASP A 190 -16.67 -5.10 -10.54
CA ASP A 190 -16.16 -4.42 -11.72
C ASP A 190 -15.99 -5.39 -12.92
N LYS A 191 -17.12 -5.61 -13.61
CA LYS A 191 -17.16 -6.40 -14.85
C LYS A 191 -16.66 -5.63 -16.07
N GLU A 192 -16.59 -4.30 -16.06
CA GLU A 192 -16.28 -3.54 -17.28
C GLU A 192 -15.55 -2.20 -17.14
N ILE A 193 -15.47 -1.59 -15.96
CA ILE A 193 -14.82 -0.28 -15.83
C ILE A 193 -13.30 -0.43 -15.67
N ASP A 194 -12.81 -1.52 -15.09
CA ASP A 194 -11.38 -1.79 -14.95
C ASP A 194 -10.70 -2.40 -16.19
N VAL A 195 -11.47 -2.81 -17.20
CA VAL A 195 -10.88 -3.25 -18.50
C VAL A 195 -10.13 -2.11 -19.18
N VAL A 196 -10.45 -0.85 -18.87
CA VAL A 196 -9.69 0.30 -19.37
C VAL A 196 -8.43 0.55 -18.54
N THR A 197 -8.45 0.24 -17.24
CA THR A 197 -7.31 0.45 -16.33
C THR A 197 -6.29 -0.70 -16.43
N HIS A 198 -6.75 -1.95 -16.45
CA HIS A 198 -5.86 -3.12 -16.63
C HIS A 198 -5.21 -3.22 -18.01
N LYS A 199 -5.77 -2.60 -19.05
CA LYS A 199 -5.11 -2.52 -20.36
C LYS A 199 -3.76 -1.80 -20.30
N PHE A 200 -3.57 -0.89 -19.33
CA PHE A 200 -2.31 -0.13 -19.22
C PHE A 200 -1.16 -0.95 -18.60
N LEU A 201 -1.47 -1.97 -17.78
CA LEU A 201 -0.48 -2.80 -17.10
C LEU A 201 -0.55 -4.29 -17.48
N ALA A 202 -1.35 -4.64 -18.49
CA ALA A 202 -1.47 -6.02 -18.98
C ALA A 202 -0.19 -6.52 -19.65
N ASN A 203 0.67 -5.59 -20.10
CA ASN A 203 1.92 -5.91 -20.77
C ASN A 203 3.11 -5.74 -19.80
N GLU A 204 3.85 -6.80 -19.55
CA GLU A 204 5.07 -6.82 -18.73
C GLU A 204 6.07 -5.74 -19.20
N ALA A 205 6.23 -5.59 -20.51
CA ALA A 205 7.12 -4.58 -21.09
C ALA A 205 6.69 -3.14 -20.74
N ASP A 206 5.41 -2.86 -20.57
CA ASP A 206 4.94 -1.54 -20.18
C ASP A 206 5.11 -1.31 -18.66
N ARG A 207 4.96 -2.35 -17.83
CA ARG A 207 5.30 -2.31 -16.41
C ARG A 207 6.78 -2.01 -16.21
N GLU A 208 7.68 -2.67 -16.94
CA GLU A 208 9.11 -2.41 -16.90
C GLU A 208 9.44 -0.97 -17.28
N LYS A 209 8.80 -0.42 -18.32
CA LYS A 209 8.98 0.98 -18.72
C LYS A 209 8.52 1.95 -17.63
N ILE A 210 7.40 1.67 -16.97
CA ILE A 210 6.89 2.52 -15.88
C ILE A 210 7.79 2.41 -14.65
N SER A 211 8.31 1.22 -14.32
CA SER A 211 9.33 1.04 -13.28
C SER A 211 10.60 1.80 -13.59
N LYS A 212 11.07 1.74 -14.83
CA LYS A 212 12.22 2.51 -15.30
C LYS A 212 11.98 4.03 -15.22
N ALA A 213 10.75 4.49 -15.47
CA ALA A 213 10.41 5.90 -15.27
C ALA A 213 10.60 6.34 -13.81
N ARG A 214 10.19 5.51 -12.84
CA ARG A 214 10.42 5.75 -11.42
C ARG A 214 11.90 5.80 -11.08
N GLU A 215 12.71 4.90 -11.60
CA GLU A 215 14.17 4.91 -11.40
C GLU A 215 14.82 6.19 -11.94
N ILE A 216 14.42 6.62 -13.14
CA ILE A 216 14.92 7.87 -13.74
C ILE A 216 14.56 9.08 -12.86
N LEU A 217 13.36 9.13 -12.28
CA LEU A 217 12.97 10.18 -11.36
C LEU A 217 13.83 10.20 -10.09
N LEU A 218 14.14 9.04 -9.53
CA LEU A 218 15.00 8.90 -8.34
C LEU A 218 16.45 9.31 -8.63
N GLN A 219 16.97 9.01 -9.82
CA GLN A 219 18.32 9.40 -10.24
C GLN A 219 18.45 10.89 -10.52
N ASN A 220 17.35 11.59 -10.82
CA ASN A 220 17.35 13.00 -11.20
C ASN A 220 16.63 13.89 -10.17
N ILE A 221 16.80 13.62 -8.88
CA ILE A 221 16.11 14.38 -7.80
C ILE A 221 16.44 15.88 -7.80
N GLY A 222 17.66 16.27 -8.17
CA GLY A 222 18.10 17.66 -8.28
C GLY A 222 17.76 18.35 -9.61
N GLU A 223 17.51 17.58 -10.66
CA GLU A 223 17.26 18.08 -12.02
C GLU A 223 15.83 17.73 -12.46
N PRO A 224 14.89 18.70 -12.43
CA PRO A 224 13.51 18.43 -12.82
C PRO A 224 13.41 17.96 -14.26
N ILE A 225 12.87 16.76 -14.45
CA ILE A 225 12.55 16.21 -15.77
C ILE A 225 11.07 16.43 -16.09
N THR A 226 10.77 16.86 -17.32
CA THR A 226 9.38 17.01 -17.76
C THR A 226 8.74 15.64 -18.05
N ILE A 227 7.43 15.54 -17.92
CA ILE A 227 6.70 14.29 -18.25
C ILE A 227 6.93 13.89 -19.71
N LYS A 228 7.04 14.86 -20.59
CA LYS A 228 7.34 14.65 -22.02
C LYS A 228 8.72 14.02 -22.24
N GLU A 229 9.74 14.51 -21.54
CA GLU A 229 11.09 13.94 -21.60
C GLU A 229 11.13 12.54 -20.97
N LEU A 230 10.48 12.39 -19.80
CA LEU A 230 10.38 11.09 -19.13
C LEU A 230 9.71 10.05 -20.04
N SER A 231 8.59 10.41 -20.68
CA SER A 231 7.87 9.53 -21.59
C SER A 231 8.71 9.09 -22.80
N ARG A 232 9.52 10.01 -23.33
CA ARG A 232 10.46 9.71 -24.41
C ARG A 232 11.58 8.76 -23.96
N LYS A 233 12.15 8.99 -22.76
CA LYS A 233 13.24 8.15 -22.21
C LYS A 233 12.80 6.70 -21.98
N VAL A 234 11.53 6.49 -21.65
CA VAL A 234 10.98 5.14 -21.42
C VAL A 234 10.18 4.60 -22.60
N ALA A 235 10.12 5.33 -23.71
CA ALA A 235 9.40 4.96 -24.93
C ALA A 235 7.94 4.56 -24.69
N ILE A 236 7.21 5.43 -23.97
CA ILE A 236 5.78 5.25 -23.67
C ILE A 236 5.04 6.59 -23.85
N ASN A 237 3.77 6.56 -24.24
CA ASN A 237 2.97 7.76 -24.42
C ASN A 237 2.74 8.47 -23.06
N GLU A 238 2.73 9.83 -23.04
CA GLU A 238 2.57 10.62 -21.81
C GLU A 238 1.29 10.31 -21.04
N CYS A 239 0.17 10.12 -21.75
CA CYS A 239 -1.11 9.79 -21.14
C CYS A 239 -1.05 8.40 -20.49
N TYR A 240 -0.45 7.46 -21.19
CA TYR A 240 -0.24 6.09 -20.75
C TYR A 240 0.70 6.04 -19.54
N LEU A 241 1.80 6.78 -19.59
CA LEU A 241 2.75 6.89 -18.50
C LEU A 241 2.10 7.45 -17.22
N LYS A 242 1.33 8.55 -17.33
CA LYS A 242 0.63 9.17 -16.17
C LYS A 242 -0.35 8.20 -15.51
N LYS A 243 -1.15 7.52 -16.32
CA LYS A 243 -2.15 6.56 -15.82
C LYS A 243 -1.47 5.34 -15.21
N GLY A 244 -0.56 4.70 -15.94
CA GLY A 244 0.13 3.52 -15.49
C GLY A 244 1.01 3.77 -14.25
N PHE A 245 1.65 4.94 -14.16
CA PHE A 245 2.43 5.32 -12.99
C PHE A 245 1.52 5.45 -11.75
N LYS A 246 0.37 6.13 -11.90
CA LYS A 246 -0.61 6.26 -10.82
C LYS A 246 -1.20 4.90 -10.42
N GLU A 247 -1.42 4.02 -11.38
CA GLU A 247 -1.91 2.66 -11.14
C GLU A 247 -0.87 1.80 -10.43
N MET A 248 0.40 1.83 -10.87
CA MET A 248 1.48 1.04 -10.26
C MET A 248 1.90 1.51 -8.88
N PHE A 249 1.97 2.82 -8.68
CA PHE A 249 2.57 3.42 -7.48
C PHE A 249 1.58 4.17 -6.58
N GLY A 250 0.29 4.18 -6.92
CA GLY A 250 -0.77 4.82 -6.13
C GLY A 250 -0.75 6.35 -6.12
N THR A 251 0.28 6.98 -6.73
CA THR A 251 0.52 8.43 -6.69
C THR A 251 0.78 8.98 -8.09
N THR A 252 0.60 10.30 -8.28
CA THR A 252 0.98 10.91 -9.56
C THR A 252 2.51 11.02 -9.67
N ILE A 253 3.02 11.09 -10.91
CA ILE A 253 4.46 11.31 -11.17
C ILE A 253 4.94 12.57 -10.45
N PHE A 254 4.14 13.64 -10.46
CA PHE A 254 4.48 14.90 -9.82
C PHE A 254 4.55 14.78 -8.30
N ASP A 255 3.54 14.19 -7.67
CA ASP A 255 3.49 14.03 -6.21
C ASP A 255 4.60 13.09 -5.72
N PHE A 256 4.83 11.99 -6.45
CA PHE A 256 5.95 11.08 -6.17
C PHE A 256 7.29 11.82 -6.22
N TYR A 257 7.55 12.56 -7.29
CA TYR A 257 8.82 13.30 -7.45
C TYR A 257 9.00 14.36 -6.38
N GLN A 258 7.94 15.12 -6.05
CA GLN A 258 7.99 16.10 -4.97
C GLN A 258 8.24 15.45 -3.61
N SER A 259 7.61 14.33 -3.32
CA SER A 259 7.84 13.57 -2.09
C SER A 259 9.31 13.16 -1.97
N GLN A 260 9.89 12.57 -3.02
CA GLN A 260 11.29 12.15 -3.02
C GLN A 260 12.25 13.34 -2.86
N ARG A 261 11.96 14.50 -3.48
CA ARG A 261 12.75 15.72 -3.29
C ARG A 261 12.72 16.22 -1.86
N MET A 262 11.57 16.15 -1.19
CA MET A 262 11.44 16.59 0.21
C MET A 262 12.13 15.63 1.18
N GLU A 263 12.07 14.33 0.93
CA GLU A 263 12.84 13.35 1.72
C GLU A 263 14.36 13.56 1.53
N HIS A 264 14.80 13.80 0.31
CA HIS A 264 16.21 14.13 0.05
C HIS A 264 16.61 15.47 0.69
N ALA A 265 15.72 16.46 0.70
CA ALA A 265 15.95 17.72 1.41
C ALA A 265 16.19 17.52 2.92
N LYS A 266 15.37 16.67 3.55
CA LYS A 266 15.57 16.32 4.97
C LYS A 266 16.96 15.72 5.19
N TYR A 267 17.35 14.77 4.36
CA TYR A 267 18.69 14.17 4.44
C TYR A 267 19.82 15.20 4.33
N LEU A 268 19.73 16.11 3.34
CA LEU A 268 20.76 17.13 3.14
C LEU A 268 20.84 18.13 4.30
N LEU A 269 19.69 18.55 4.83
CA LEU A 269 19.63 19.48 5.97
C LEU A 269 20.12 18.82 7.28
N TYR A 270 19.69 17.59 7.57
CA TYR A 270 19.96 16.95 8.85
C TYR A 270 21.29 16.21 8.92
N GLU A 271 21.55 15.38 7.92
CA GLU A 271 22.69 14.48 7.96
C GLU A 271 23.95 15.11 7.37
N LYS A 272 23.76 15.97 6.38
CA LYS A 272 24.87 16.67 5.73
C LYS A 272 25.12 18.06 6.33
N GLY A 273 24.19 18.58 7.15
CA GLY A 273 24.30 19.88 7.78
C GLY A 273 24.33 21.04 6.80
N LEU A 274 23.79 20.85 5.59
CA LEU A 274 23.76 21.88 4.57
C LEU A 274 22.76 22.99 4.92
N THR A 275 23.05 24.20 4.47
CA THR A 275 22.15 25.35 4.65
C THR A 275 20.91 25.24 3.78
N VAL A 276 19.83 25.94 4.18
CA VAL A 276 18.59 26.01 3.41
C VAL A 276 18.82 26.54 1.98
N THR A 277 19.78 27.46 1.82
CA THR A 277 20.15 28.01 0.53
C THR A 277 20.80 26.96 -0.38
N GLU A 278 21.78 26.25 0.13
CA GLU A 278 22.46 25.17 -0.61
C GLU A 278 21.49 24.08 -1.02
N VAL A 279 20.64 23.59 -0.08
CA VAL A 279 19.66 22.54 -0.35
C VAL A 279 18.62 23.00 -1.38
N SER A 280 18.14 24.25 -1.29
CA SER A 280 17.22 24.82 -2.28
C SER A 280 17.83 24.82 -3.69
N GLY A 281 19.10 25.22 -3.81
CA GLY A 281 19.83 25.21 -5.08
C GLY A 281 20.07 23.81 -5.62
N MET A 282 20.56 22.89 -4.78
CA MET A 282 20.81 21.49 -5.16
C MET A 282 19.57 20.76 -5.63
N LEU A 283 18.41 21.10 -5.08
CA LEU A 283 17.13 20.51 -5.47
C LEU A 283 16.47 21.25 -6.66
N GLY A 284 17.14 22.24 -7.26
CA GLY A 284 16.65 22.92 -8.45
C GLY A 284 15.45 23.85 -8.20
N TYR A 285 15.32 24.42 -6.99
CA TYR A 285 14.31 25.46 -6.73
C TYR A 285 14.81 26.82 -7.18
N SER A 286 13.94 27.57 -7.85
CA SER A 286 14.25 28.95 -8.32
C SER A 286 14.38 29.95 -7.19
N SER A 287 13.86 29.65 -6.00
CA SER A 287 14.00 30.49 -4.81
C SER A 287 13.85 29.70 -3.51
N ILE A 288 14.48 30.22 -2.44
CA ILE A 288 14.37 29.67 -1.08
C ILE A 288 12.91 29.72 -0.58
N SER A 289 12.14 30.74 -0.98
CA SER A 289 10.73 30.87 -0.60
C SER A 289 9.88 29.73 -1.17
N HIS A 290 10.07 29.40 -2.46
CA HIS A 290 9.37 28.29 -3.10
C HIS A 290 9.75 26.94 -2.46
N PHE A 291 11.03 26.74 -2.19
CA PHE A 291 11.50 25.56 -1.47
C PHE A 291 10.86 25.46 -0.08
N SER A 292 10.94 26.54 0.73
CA SER A 292 10.42 26.54 2.11
C SER A 292 8.92 26.29 2.16
N THR A 293 8.16 26.81 1.18
CA THR A 293 6.71 26.57 1.06
C THR A 293 6.42 25.10 0.72
N ALA A 294 7.13 24.53 -0.26
CA ALA A 294 6.99 23.13 -0.63
C ALA A 294 7.39 22.20 0.51
N PHE A 295 8.50 22.52 1.19
CA PHE A 295 9.00 21.77 2.32
C PHE A 295 8.01 21.77 3.49
N LYS A 296 7.48 22.95 3.86
CA LYS A 296 6.46 23.06 4.92
C LYS A 296 5.18 22.32 4.56
N LYS A 297 4.73 22.40 3.30
CA LYS A 297 3.54 21.67 2.84
C LYS A 297 3.71 20.15 2.99
N HIS A 298 4.90 19.63 2.77
CA HIS A 298 5.19 18.20 2.83
C HIS A 298 5.49 17.69 4.24
N THR A 299 6.26 18.47 5.02
CA THR A 299 6.79 18.03 6.33
C THR A 299 6.02 18.60 7.51
N GLY A 300 5.14 19.57 7.29
CA GLY A 300 4.45 20.32 8.34
C GLY A 300 5.31 21.42 9.00
N LEU A 301 6.63 21.46 8.77
CA LEU A 301 7.59 22.36 9.40
C LEU A 301 8.37 23.15 8.37
N LYS A 302 8.86 24.35 8.73
CA LYS A 302 9.80 25.09 7.88
C LYS A 302 11.20 24.46 7.95
N PRO A 303 12.03 24.57 6.89
CA PRO A 303 13.40 24.04 6.89
C PRO A 303 14.24 24.52 8.08
N CYS A 304 14.11 25.80 8.47
CA CYS A 304 14.84 26.38 9.61
C CYS A 304 14.36 25.85 10.97
N GLU A 305 13.08 25.49 11.11
CA GLU A 305 12.53 24.95 12.36
C GLU A 305 13.05 23.54 12.65
N LEU A 306 13.48 22.85 11.61
CA LEU A 306 14.13 21.57 11.70
C LEU A 306 15.57 21.65 12.21
N LEU A 307 16.32 22.69 11.85
CA LEU A 307 17.70 22.90 12.27
C LEU A 307 17.82 23.27 13.77
N PHE A 308 16.76 23.82 14.38
CA PHE A 308 16.75 24.21 15.79
C PHE A 308 16.32 23.10 16.77
N ARG A 309 16.04 21.89 16.32
CA ARG A 309 15.63 20.75 17.15
C ARG A 309 16.76 19.78 17.54
N ASN A 310 18.02 20.20 17.38
CA ASN A 310 19.21 19.46 17.86
C ASN A 310 19.63 19.98 19.22
#